data_8fba4275f607b04257cead8f38d20050
#
_entry.id   8fba4275f607b04257cead8f38d20050
#
_cell.length_a   1.000
_cell.length_b   1.000
_cell.length_c   1.000
_cell.angle_alpha   90.00
_cell.angle_beta   90.00
_cell.angle_gamma   90.00
#
_symmetry.space_group_name_H-M   'P 1'
#
loop_
_entity.id
_entity.type
_entity.pdbx_description
1 polymer ?
#
loop_
_entity_poly.entity_id
_entity_poly.type
_entity_poly.pdbx_seq_one_letter_code
_entity_poly.pdbx_strand_id
1 'polypeptide(L)'
;MKRGFTLIEVILVIAIIAIIATIAIPQVNKYLDKANKSKVLAAISELNNTSLSWSINNNGDLPDTLQKIYQEHGSLEKLNINLETDDSFKIGNIKGKLLLNDGEISAKVDSDSKSFKGELIESRW
;
A
#
# COMPACT_ATOMS: atom_id res chain seq x y z
N MET A 1 34.04 -36.63 -22.41
CA MET A 1 33.11 -36.27 -23.52
C MET A 1 32.03 -35.35 -22.99
N LYS A 2 31.98 -34.14 -23.50
CA LYS A 2 30.97 -33.16 -23.08
C LYS A 2 29.69 -33.40 -23.87
N ARG A 3 28.57 -33.63 -23.20
CA ARG A 3 27.25 -33.72 -23.82
C ARG A 3 26.53 -32.41 -23.66
N GLY A 4 26.01 -31.85 -24.74
CA GLY A 4 25.10 -30.72 -24.71
C GLY A 4 23.68 -31.18 -24.35
N PHE A 5 22.81 -30.20 -24.00
CA PHE A 5 21.40 -30.48 -23.79
C PHE A 5 20.74 -30.90 -25.09
N THR A 6 19.83 -31.84 -25.02
CA THR A 6 18.97 -32.17 -26.16
C THR A 6 17.83 -31.17 -26.25
N LEU A 7 17.30 -31.01 -27.48
CA LEU A 7 16.14 -30.13 -27.69
C LEU A 7 14.93 -30.54 -26.86
N ILE A 8 14.70 -31.85 -26.71
CA ILE A 8 13.57 -32.35 -25.91
C ILE A 8 13.73 -32.05 -24.41
N GLU A 9 14.95 -32.08 -23.89
CA GLU A 9 15.22 -31.72 -22.47
C GLU A 9 14.82 -30.25 -22.20
N VAL A 10 15.17 -29.34 -23.10
CA VAL A 10 14.82 -27.93 -22.98
C VAL A 10 13.30 -27.75 -23.10
N ILE A 11 12.66 -28.43 -24.05
CA ILE A 11 11.19 -28.35 -24.22
C ILE A 11 10.46 -28.85 -22.97
N LEU A 12 10.93 -29.95 -22.36
CA LEU A 12 10.33 -30.49 -21.16
C LEU A 12 10.46 -29.50 -19.98
N VAL A 13 11.60 -28.86 -19.81
CA VAL A 13 11.83 -27.87 -18.78
C VAL A 13 10.89 -26.66 -18.95
N ILE A 14 10.79 -26.15 -20.16
CA ILE A 14 9.90 -25.03 -20.49
C ILE A 14 8.43 -25.40 -20.21
N ALA A 15 8.01 -26.62 -20.59
CA ALA A 15 6.65 -27.10 -20.35
C ALA A 15 6.34 -27.16 -18.83
N ILE A 16 7.27 -27.66 -18.03
CA ILE A 16 7.10 -27.74 -16.58
C ILE A 16 7.02 -26.33 -15.96
N ILE A 17 7.91 -25.42 -16.38
CA ILE A 17 7.89 -24.02 -15.92
C ILE A 17 6.57 -23.36 -16.29
N ALA A 18 6.05 -23.58 -17.47
CA ALA A 18 4.76 -23.02 -17.92
C ALA A 18 3.60 -23.48 -17.02
N ILE A 19 3.57 -24.76 -16.66
CA ILE A 19 2.53 -25.30 -15.78
C ILE A 19 2.62 -24.68 -14.38
N ILE A 20 3.81 -24.59 -13.82
CA ILE A 20 4.03 -23.99 -12.51
C ILE A 20 3.64 -22.51 -12.52
N ALA A 21 4.00 -21.80 -13.60
CA ALA A 21 3.71 -20.37 -13.73
C ALA A 21 2.21 -20.07 -13.70
N THR A 22 1.37 -20.93 -14.27
CA THR A 22 -0.09 -20.72 -14.27
C THR A 22 -0.69 -20.71 -12.87
N ILE A 23 -0.07 -21.41 -11.93
CA ILE A 23 -0.51 -21.47 -10.54
C ILE A 23 0.17 -20.37 -9.71
N ALA A 24 1.46 -20.13 -9.95
CA ALA A 24 2.28 -19.25 -9.12
C ALA A 24 1.95 -17.77 -9.34
N ILE A 25 1.71 -17.34 -10.57
CA ILE A 25 1.49 -15.93 -10.89
C ILE A 25 0.27 -15.34 -10.16
N PRO A 26 -0.92 -15.96 -10.13
CA PRO A 26 -2.04 -15.43 -9.36
C PRO A 26 -1.74 -15.30 -7.86
N GLN A 27 -0.99 -16.24 -7.29
CA GLN A 27 -0.61 -16.21 -5.88
C GLN A 27 0.33 -15.05 -5.58
N VAL A 28 1.32 -14.82 -6.44
CA VAL A 28 2.25 -13.69 -6.28
C VAL A 28 1.48 -12.37 -6.32
N ASN A 29 0.52 -12.21 -7.22
CA ASN A 29 -0.29 -10.99 -7.30
C ASN A 29 -1.08 -10.74 -6.01
N LYS A 30 -1.64 -11.79 -5.40
CA LYS A 30 -2.32 -11.68 -4.12
C LYS A 30 -1.38 -11.22 -2.99
N TYR A 31 -0.16 -11.75 -2.95
CA TYR A 31 0.84 -11.33 -1.97
C TYR A 31 1.29 -9.90 -2.20
N LEU A 32 1.44 -9.47 -3.43
CA LEU A 32 1.78 -8.08 -3.76
C LEU A 32 0.67 -7.12 -3.31
N ASP A 33 -0.59 -7.48 -3.53
CA ASP A 33 -1.72 -6.67 -3.08
C ASP A 33 -1.75 -6.55 -1.55
N LYS A 34 -1.52 -7.63 -0.83
CA LYS A 34 -1.42 -7.62 0.63
C LYS A 34 -0.24 -6.79 1.12
N ALA A 35 0.91 -6.88 0.45
CA ALA A 35 2.09 -6.09 0.79
C ALA A 35 1.81 -4.59 0.58
N ASN A 36 1.15 -4.23 -0.50
CA ASN A 36 0.77 -2.85 -0.76
C ASN A 36 -0.23 -2.33 0.27
N LYS A 37 -1.20 -3.14 0.66
CA LYS A 37 -2.13 -2.80 1.75
C LYS A 37 -1.38 -2.55 3.06
N SER A 38 -0.38 -3.37 3.37
CA SER A 38 0.46 -3.19 4.56
C SER A 38 1.22 -1.87 4.52
N LYS A 39 1.68 -1.45 3.34
CA LYS A 39 2.33 -0.14 3.17
C LYS A 39 1.36 1.02 3.43
N VAL A 40 0.13 0.91 2.97
CA VAL A 40 -0.92 1.90 3.27
C VAL A 40 -1.17 1.96 4.77
N LEU A 41 -1.29 0.80 5.42
CA LEU A 41 -1.51 0.72 6.86
C LEU A 41 -0.33 1.34 7.64
N ALA A 42 0.90 1.08 7.22
CA ALA A 42 2.09 1.68 7.83
C ALA A 42 2.10 3.20 7.67
N ALA A 43 1.73 3.72 6.49
CA ALA A 43 1.62 5.15 6.24
C ALA A 43 0.55 5.80 7.13
N ILE A 44 -0.60 5.16 7.28
CA ILE A 44 -1.67 5.63 8.16
C ILE A 44 -1.19 5.66 9.61
N SER A 45 -0.50 4.63 10.06
CA SER A 45 0.05 4.58 11.44
C SER A 45 1.04 5.69 11.68
N GLU A 46 1.91 5.96 10.72
CA GLU A 46 2.88 7.05 10.81
C GLU A 46 2.19 8.42 10.84
N LEU A 47 1.18 8.64 10.01
CA LEU A 47 0.40 9.88 10.02
C LEU A 47 -0.40 10.04 11.31
N ASN A 48 -0.91 8.96 11.90
CA ASN A 48 -1.58 9.00 13.19
C ASN A 48 -0.62 9.36 14.32
N ASN A 49 0.61 8.86 14.28
CA ASN A 49 1.65 9.28 15.22
C ASN A 49 1.99 10.76 15.04
N THR A 50 2.03 11.24 13.81
CA THR A 50 2.24 12.67 13.51
C THR A 50 1.09 13.53 14.01
N SER A 51 -0.15 13.06 13.86
CA SER A 51 -1.33 13.72 14.41
C SER A 51 -1.26 13.87 15.92
N LEU A 52 -0.82 12.83 16.60
CA LEU A 52 -0.61 12.86 18.05
C LEU A 52 0.49 13.87 18.43
N SER A 53 1.59 13.89 17.71
CA SER A 53 2.67 14.85 17.92
C SER A 53 2.17 16.29 17.73
N TRP A 54 1.39 16.53 16.70
CA TRP A 54 0.78 17.83 16.44
C TRP A 54 -0.12 18.25 17.61
N SER A 55 -0.93 17.33 18.11
CA SER A 55 -1.81 17.58 19.25
C SER A 55 -1.04 17.97 20.51
N ILE A 56 0.06 17.26 20.78
CA ILE A 56 0.93 17.57 21.92
C ILE A 56 1.51 18.98 21.79
N ASN A 57 1.93 19.37 20.60
CA ASN A 57 2.51 20.69 20.33
C ASN A 57 1.46 21.81 20.30
N ASN A 58 0.18 21.49 20.28
CA ASN A 58 -0.93 22.45 20.19
C ASN A 58 -1.91 22.33 21.36
N ASN A 59 -1.38 22.09 22.56
CA ASN A 59 -2.13 22.09 23.83
C ASN A 59 -3.26 21.05 23.90
N GLY A 60 -3.11 19.93 23.21
CA GLY A 60 -4.10 18.87 23.20
C GLY A 60 -5.22 19.03 22.19
N ASP A 61 -5.19 20.10 21.38
CA ASP A 61 -6.13 20.27 20.29
C ASP A 61 -5.92 19.19 19.21
N LEU A 62 -7.01 18.72 18.61
CA LEU A 62 -6.91 17.75 17.51
C LEU A 62 -6.75 18.48 16.18
N PRO A 63 -5.92 17.97 15.25
CA PRO A 63 -5.83 18.57 13.93
C PRO A 63 -7.16 18.39 13.19
N ASP A 64 -7.63 19.46 12.58
CA ASP A 64 -8.91 19.49 11.86
C ASP A 64 -8.75 19.33 10.33
N THR A 65 -7.52 19.37 9.85
CA THR A 65 -7.21 19.19 8.43
C THR A 65 -6.01 18.27 8.26
N LEU A 66 -6.00 17.52 7.16
CA LEU A 66 -4.86 16.69 6.78
C LEU A 66 -3.61 17.54 6.49
N GLN A 67 -3.79 18.76 6.02
CA GLN A 67 -2.68 19.67 5.72
C GLN A 67 -1.83 19.98 6.96
N LYS A 68 -2.45 20.15 8.12
CA LYS A 68 -1.74 20.36 9.38
C LYS A 68 -0.84 19.16 9.72
N ILE A 69 -1.34 17.96 9.48
CA ILE A 69 -0.60 16.73 9.71
C ILE A 69 0.55 16.59 8.72
N TYR A 70 0.32 16.90 7.46
CA TYR A 70 1.37 16.85 6.43
C TYR A 70 2.51 17.83 6.74
N GLN A 71 2.18 19.01 7.19
CA GLN A 71 3.17 20.02 7.57
C GLN A 71 3.99 19.58 8.78
N GLU A 72 3.37 18.97 9.76
CA GLU A 72 4.07 18.45 10.95
C GLU A 72 4.98 17.27 10.58
N HIS A 73 4.53 16.41 9.66
CA HIS A 73 5.30 15.25 9.21
C HIS A 73 6.55 15.64 8.41
N GLY A 74 6.42 16.69 7.59
CA GLY A 74 7.49 17.12 6.70
C GLY A 74 7.51 16.36 5.38
N SER A 75 8.45 15.45 5.20
CA SER A 75 8.61 14.72 3.93
C SER A 75 7.61 13.59 3.79
N LEU A 76 6.63 13.72 2.87
CA LEU A 76 5.63 12.68 2.58
C LEU A 76 6.21 11.53 1.74
N GLU A 77 7.36 11.72 1.12
CA GLU A 77 8.02 10.68 0.32
C GLU A 77 8.39 9.45 1.16
N LYS A 78 8.63 9.65 2.44
CA LYS A 78 8.95 8.56 3.38
C LYS A 78 7.78 7.62 3.66
N LEU A 79 6.56 8.00 3.29
CA LEU A 79 5.37 7.18 3.51
C LEU A 79 5.28 5.98 2.57
N ASN A 80 6.10 5.93 1.52
CA ASN A 80 6.12 4.85 0.52
C ASN A 80 4.80 4.63 -0.21
N ILE A 81 3.95 5.66 -0.26
CA ILE A 81 2.74 5.71 -1.08
C ILE A 81 2.75 7.00 -1.91
N ASN A 82 2.14 6.95 -3.07
CA ASN A 82 1.98 8.15 -3.90
C ASN A 82 0.77 8.94 -3.40
N LEU A 83 1.04 10.03 -2.68
CA LEU A 83 0.01 10.88 -2.12
C LEU A 83 -0.12 12.16 -2.95
N GLU A 84 -1.34 12.43 -3.41
CA GLU A 84 -1.67 13.60 -4.22
C GLU A 84 -2.15 14.77 -3.35
N THR A 85 -2.28 15.95 -3.96
CA THR A 85 -2.69 17.18 -3.25
C THR A 85 -4.14 17.16 -2.77
N ASP A 86 -4.98 16.31 -3.34
CA ASP A 86 -6.39 16.16 -2.97
C ASP A 86 -6.62 15.03 -1.95
N ASP A 87 -5.56 14.59 -1.26
CA ASP A 87 -5.54 13.51 -0.29
C ASP A 87 -5.76 12.11 -0.89
N SER A 88 -5.77 12.00 -2.22
CA SER A 88 -5.83 10.71 -2.88
C SER A 88 -4.46 10.05 -2.89
N PHE A 89 -4.46 8.73 -2.82
CA PHE A 89 -3.22 7.94 -2.86
C PHE A 89 -3.35 6.80 -3.85
N LYS A 90 -2.20 6.33 -4.32
CA LYS A 90 -2.12 5.16 -5.18
C LYS A 90 -0.88 4.36 -4.84
N ILE A 91 -1.03 3.06 -4.73
CA ILE A 91 0.06 2.11 -4.60
C ILE A 91 -0.32 0.80 -5.28
N GLY A 92 0.42 0.42 -6.34
CA GLY A 92 0.09 -0.77 -7.11
C GLY A 92 -1.35 -0.75 -7.63
N ASN A 93 -2.14 -1.74 -7.24
CA ASN A 93 -3.54 -1.89 -7.62
C ASN A 93 -4.53 -1.22 -6.65
N ILE A 94 -4.02 -0.55 -5.62
CA ILE A 94 -4.84 0.09 -4.60
C ILE A 94 -4.84 1.59 -4.86
N LYS A 95 -6.02 2.20 -4.92
CA LYS A 95 -6.15 3.64 -4.91
C LYS A 95 -7.33 4.06 -4.04
N GLY A 96 -7.20 5.22 -3.42
CA GLY A 96 -8.21 5.70 -2.51
C GLY A 96 -7.89 7.10 -2.02
N LYS A 97 -8.58 7.52 -0.95
CA LYS A 97 -8.38 8.81 -0.31
C LYS A 97 -8.16 8.66 1.18
N LEU A 98 -7.32 9.52 1.73
CA LEU A 98 -7.16 9.64 3.17
C LEU A 98 -8.33 10.43 3.75
N LEU A 99 -8.79 10.00 4.92
CA LEU A 99 -9.85 10.65 5.67
C LEU A 99 -9.33 11.04 7.04
N LEU A 100 -9.82 12.15 7.55
CA LEU A 100 -9.50 12.61 8.89
C LEU A 100 -10.79 12.73 9.69
N ASN A 101 -10.84 12.06 10.84
CA ASN A 101 -11.99 12.11 11.74
C ASN A 101 -11.49 12.14 13.18
N ASP A 102 -11.79 13.23 13.89
CA ASP A 102 -11.36 13.44 15.28
C ASP A 102 -9.85 13.25 15.51
N GLY A 103 -9.05 13.74 14.56
CA GLY A 103 -7.59 13.62 14.61
C GLY A 103 -7.04 12.26 14.21
N GLU A 104 -7.90 11.31 13.88
CA GLU A 104 -7.50 9.97 13.41
C GLU A 104 -7.59 9.87 11.90
N ILE A 105 -6.56 9.31 11.30
CA ILE A 105 -6.45 9.15 9.85
C ILE A 105 -6.82 7.72 9.48
N SER A 106 -7.63 7.60 8.45
CA SER A 106 -7.97 6.33 7.81
C SER A 106 -7.86 6.47 6.29
N ALA A 107 -7.86 5.36 5.59
CA ALA A 107 -7.84 5.34 4.13
C ALA A 107 -9.09 4.64 3.61
N LYS A 108 -9.82 5.30 2.74
CA LYS A 108 -10.96 4.71 2.04
C LYS A 108 -10.52 4.32 0.63
N VAL A 109 -10.56 3.03 0.35
CA VAL A 109 -10.24 2.52 -0.99
C VAL A 109 -11.40 2.83 -1.93
N ASP A 110 -11.08 3.35 -3.11
CA ASP A 110 -12.09 3.74 -4.10
C ASP A 110 -12.86 2.50 -4.61
N SER A 111 -14.11 2.71 -5.00
CA SER A 111 -14.95 1.66 -5.56
C SER A 111 -14.46 1.18 -6.93
N ASP A 112 -13.67 1.98 -7.63
CA ASP A 112 -13.05 1.64 -8.92
C ASP A 112 -11.59 1.16 -8.79
N SER A 113 -11.09 0.98 -7.55
CA SER A 113 -9.79 0.36 -7.29
C SER A 113 -9.77 -1.08 -7.80
N LYS A 114 -8.64 -1.55 -8.29
CA LYS A 114 -8.49 -2.92 -8.75
C LYS A 114 -8.49 -3.93 -7.59
N SER A 115 -7.96 -3.51 -6.45
CA SER A 115 -7.87 -4.36 -5.24
C SER A 115 -8.51 -3.67 -4.05
N PHE A 116 -9.10 -4.44 -3.15
CA PHE A 116 -9.71 -3.98 -1.88
C PHE A 116 -10.80 -2.90 -2.07
N LYS A 117 -11.59 -3.01 -3.13
CA LYS A 117 -12.64 -2.03 -3.50
C LYS A 117 -13.53 -1.65 -2.32
N GLY A 118 -13.63 -0.36 -2.05
CA GLY A 118 -14.52 0.18 -1.03
C GLY A 118 -14.13 -0.13 0.40
N GLU A 119 -12.99 -0.78 0.64
CA GLU A 119 -12.52 -1.12 1.99
C GLU A 119 -12.05 0.12 2.74
N LEU A 120 -12.34 0.19 4.04
CA LEU A 120 -11.82 1.20 4.94
C LEU A 120 -10.62 0.61 5.69
N ILE A 121 -9.46 1.23 5.51
CA ILE A 121 -8.22 0.82 6.17
C ILE A 121 -7.99 1.75 7.37
N GLU A 122 -7.95 1.17 8.55
CA GLU A 122 -7.73 1.90 9.80
C GLU A 122 -6.53 1.32 10.54
N SER A 123 -5.76 2.21 11.16
CA SER A 123 -4.69 1.82 12.07
C SER A 123 -5.31 1.58 13.45
N ARG A 124 -5.56 0.33 13.80
CA ARG A 124 -6.03 -0.04 15.15
C ARG A 124 -4.88 -0.64 15.93
N TRP A 125 -4.78 -0.21 17.16
CA TRP A 125 -3.82 -0.72 18.16
C TRP A 125 -4.26 -2.05 18.72
#